data_dad07ff666d094adc35652b096672a04
#
_entry.id   dad07ff666d094adc35652b096672a04
#
_cell.length_a   1.000
_cell.length_b   1.000
_cell.length_c   1.000
_cell.angle_alpha   90.00
_cell.angle_beta   90.00
_cell.angle_gamma   90.00
#
_symmetry.space_group_name_H-M   'P 1'
#
loop_
_entity.id
_entity.type
_entity.pdbx_description
1 polymer ?
#
loop_
_entity_poly.entity_id
_entity_poly.type
_entity_poly.pdbx_seq_one_letter_code
_entity_poly.pdbx_strand_id
1 'polypeptide(L)'
;VENAKLHWPDLRFYEAKSHLDPSDSWREFGPPAAKNRWCCAVHKSVPTILKLREITGNYNSKAVVFDGVRAEESARRAKYDEISIGAKNISQINCSPIHKWNNAEIYCYILKNRIMLNDAYRNGLFRVGCMVCPMSSDWWDSMTKFCYPDEIVKLHSIVDNYCANCKPENEVKKYIEQGGWKMRSGGRFLPNGGN
;
A
#
# COMPACT_ATOMS: atom_id res chain seq x y z
N VAL A 1 -1.21 14.49 8.12
CA VAL A 1 -0.58 14.63 9.46
C VAL A 1 -0.99 15.93 10.12
N GLU A 2 -0.87 17.09 9.44
CA GLU A 2 -1.16 18.41 10.05
C GLU A 2 -2.59 18.51 10.60
N ASN A 3 -3.60 18.03 9.84
CA ASN A 3 -4.97 17.97 10.35
C ASN A 3 -5.11 17.12 11.63
N ALA A 4 -4.40 15.98 11.68
CA ALA A 4 -4.43 15.13 12.88
C ALA A 4 -3.80 15.85 14.10
N LYS A 5 -2.74 16.60 13.91
CA LYS A 5 -2.13 17.42 14.99
C LYS A 5 -3.08 18.48 15.51
N LEU A 6 -3.93 19.06 14.64
CA LEU A 6 -4.95 20.03 15.07
C LEU A 6 -6.03 19.37 15.93
N HIS A 7 -6.46 18.16 15.59
CA HIS A 7 -7.47 17.44 16.37
C HIS A 7 -6.94 16.83 17.67
N TRP A 8 -5.67 16.43 17.68
CA TRP A 8 -5.03 15.75 18.83
C TRP A 8 -3.66 16.36 19.13
N PRO A 9 -3.60 17.60 19.63
CA PRO A 9 -2.34 18.33 19.86
C PRO A 9 -1.44 17.66 20.91
N ASP A 10 -2.03 16.93 21.85
CA ASP A 10 -1.29 16.24 22.92
C ASP A 10 -0.64 14.93 22.48
N LEU A 11 -0.98 14.43 21.28
CA LEU A 11 -0.38 13.21 20.75
C LEU A 11 0.97 13.50 20.09
N ARG A 12 1.89 12.56 20.26
CA ARG A 12 3.18 12.60 19.57
C ARG A 12 3.04 12.00 18.18
N PHE A 13 3.48 12.73 17.16
CA PHE A 13 3.47 12.31 15.77
C PHE A 13 4.89 12.05 15.28
N TYR A 14 5.14 10.89 14.74
CA TYR A 14 6.42 10.48 14.19
C TYR A 14 6.27 10.06 12.73
N GLU A 15 7.25 10.38 11.91
CA GLU A 15 7.32 9.93 10.54
C GLU A 15 8.28 8.74 10.43
N ALA A 16 7.77 7.62 9.91
CA ALA A 16 8.57 6.44 9.57
C ALA A 16 8.73 6.37 8.05
N LYS A 17 9.86 6.86 7.54
CA LYS A 17 10.15 6.97 6.12
C LYS A 17 11.35 6.12 5.74
N SER A 18 11.29 5.43 4.60
CA SER A 18 12.44 4.77 4.02
C SER A 18 13.49 5.79 3.61
N HIS A 19 14.75 5.46 3.77
CA HIS A 19 15.87 6.24 3.23
C HIS A 19 16.01 6.07 1.71
N LEU A 20 15.42 5.00 1.14
CA LEU A 20 15.41 4.77 -0.30
C LEU A 20 14.22 5.46 -0.96
N ASP A 21 14.47 6.13 -2.07
CA ASP A 21 13.40 6.61 -2.95
C ASP A 21 12.72 5.41 -3.64
N PRO A 22 11.37 5.38 -3.72
CA PRO A 22 10.65 4.28 -4.35
C PRO A 22 11.06 4.03 -5.80
N SER A 23 11.32 5.08 -6.58
CA SER A 23 11.71 4.92 -7.98
C SER A 23 13.12 4.37 -8.15
N ASP A 24 14.05 4.70 -7.26
CA ASP A 24 15.41 4.16 -7.32
C ASP A 24 15.42 2.69 -6.90
N SER A 25 14.70 2.35 -5.84
CA SER A 25 14.54 0.95 -5.44
C SER A 25 13.84 0.09 -6.51
N TRP A 26 12.91 0.66 -7.28
CA TRP A 26 12.27 -0.04 -8.40
C TRP A 26 13.22 -0.24 -9.58
N ARG A 27 14.13 0.71 -9.82
CA ARG A 27 15.19 0.53 -10.85
C ARG A 27 16.16 -0.57 -10.45
N GLU A 28 16.55 -0.60 -9.17
CA GLU A 28 17.51 -1.57 -8.65
C GLU A 28 16.92 -2.97 -8.53
N PHE A 29 15.76 -3.12 -7.89
CA PHE A 29 15.16 -4.43 -7.61
C PHE A 29 14.11 -4.86 -8.65
N GLY A 30 13.79 -3.97 -9.59
CA GLY A 30 12.69 -4.11 -10.53
C GLY A 30 11.32 -3.85 -9.88
N PRO A 31 10.24 -3.64 -10.68
CA PRO A 31 8.90 -3.41 -10.16
C PRO A 31 8.46 -4.52 -9.20
N PRO A 32 7.78 -4.20 -8.10
CA PRO A 32 7.25 -5.23 -7.20
C PRO A 32 6.16 -6.03 -7.90
N ALA A 33 5.95 -7.26 -7.47
CA ALA A 33 4.91 -8.14 -8.00
C ALA A 33 4.00 -8.68 -6.89
N ALA A 34 2.84 -9.21 -7.25
CA ALA A 34 1.88 -9.75 -6.30
C ALA A 34 2.48 -10.85 -5.41
N LYS A 35 3.35 -11.69 -5.97
CA LYS A 35 4.06 -12.75 -5.26
C LYS A 35 5.37 -12.29 -4.60
N ASN A 36 5.91 -11.14 -5.00
CA ASN A 36 7.15 -10.58 -4.47
C ASN A 36 6.97 -9.10 -4.11
N ARG A 37 6.40 -8.84 -2.95
CA ARG A 37 6.08 -7.50 -2.43
C ARG A 37 7.21 -6.94 -1.57
N TRP A 38 8.44 -7.00 -2.06
CA TRP A 38 9.60 -6.47 -1.35
C TRP A 38 9.41 -4.99 -0.94
N CYS A 39 8.70 -4.20 -1.74
CA CYS A 39 8.42 -2.80 -1.46
C CYS A 39 7.66 -2.58 -0.14
N CYS A 40 6.81 -3.52 0.28
CA CYS A 40 6.13 -3.43 1.58
C CYS A 40 7.12 -3.57 2.75
N ALA A 41 8.15 -4.39 2.62
CA ALA A 41 9.21 -4.50 3.62
C ALA A 41 10.06 -3.23 3.64
N VAL A 42 10.60 -2.82 2.50
CA VAL A 42 11.55 -1.72 2.36
C VAL A 42 10.93 -0.35 2.70
N HIS A 43 9.71 -0.08 2.24
CA HIS A 43 9.09 1.25 2.37
C HIS A 43 8.05 1.38 3.49
N LYS A 44 7.72 0.29 4.19
CA LYS A 44 6.73 0.31 5.28
C LYS A 44 7.22 -0.38 6.54
N SER A 45 7.50 -1.70 6.49
CA SER A 45 7.76 -2.46 7.71
C SER A 45 9.09 -2.09 8.35
N VAL A 46 10.17 -2.06 7.58
CA VAL A 46 11.50 -1.72 8.10
C VAL A 46 11.55 -0.31 8.67
N PRO A 47 11.11 0.75 7.96
CA PRO A 47 11.07 2.09 8.52
C PRO A 47 10.27 2.20 9.82
N THR A 48 9.13 1.51 9.91
CA THR A 48 8.31 1.50 11.13
C THR A 48 9.06 0.88 12.31
N ILE A 49 9.75 -0.25 12.09
CA ILE A 49 10.53 -0.91 13.14
C ILE A 49 11.70 -0.04 13.59
N LEU A 50 12.42 0.54 12.64
CA LEU A 50 13.55 1.42 12.95
C LEU A 50 13.10 2.65 13.74
N LYS A 51 11.99 3.27 13.34
CA LYS A 51 11.42 4.40 14.08
C LYS A 51 10.96 4.01 15.48
N LEU A 52 10.36 2.83 15.66
CA LEU A 52 9.98 2.34 16.97
C LEU A 52 11.19 2.15 17.89
N ARG A 53 12.28 1.57 17.37
CA ARG A 53 13.54 1.40 18.11
C ARG A 53 14.18 2.73 18.51
N GLU A 54 14.17 3.70 17.59
CA GLU A 54 14.64 5.06 17.84
C GLU A 54 13.86 5.73 18.98
N ILE A 55 12.51 5.66 18.93
CA ILE A 55 11.64 6.28 19.93
C ILE A 55 11.80 5.66 21.30
N THR A 56 11.97 4.35 21.37
CA THR A 56 12.04 3.60 22.64
C THR A 56 13.46 3.43 23.17
N GLY A 57 14.48 3.69 22.36
CA GLY A 57 15.88 3.39 22.70
C GLY A 57 16.17 1.88 22.88
N ASN A 58 15.26 1.00 22.43
CA ASN A 58 15.36 -0.43 22.66
C ASN A 58 15.23 -1.22 21.35
N TYR A 59 16.26 -2.02 21.03
CA TYR A 59 16.30 -2.84 19.83
C TYR A 59 15.19 -3.91 19.77
N ASN A 60 14.82 -4.46 20.93
CA ASN A 60 13.79 -5.50 21.08
C ASN A 60 12.41 -4.96 21.44
N SER A 61 12.15 -3.68 21.11
CA SER A 61 10.86 -3.06 21.38
C SER A 61 9.70 -3.83 20.80
N LYS A 62 8.65 -3.97 21.61
CA LYS A 62 7.35 -4.49 21.19
C LYS A 62 6.34 -3.36 21.16
N ALA A 63 5.38 -3.45 20.27
CA ALA A 63 4.34 -2.44 20.13
C ALA A 63 2.96 -3.06 19.90
N VAL A 64 1.94 -2.43 20.46
CA VAL A 64 0.56 -2.63 20.01
C VAL A 64 0.31 -1.61 18.89
N VAL A 65 -0.04 -2.11 17.72
CA VAL A 65 -0.28 -1.30 16.52
C VAL A 65 -1.79 -1.30 16.24
N PHE A 66 -2.40 -0.15 16.40
CA PHE A 66 -3.78 0.05 15.96
C PHE A 66 -3.81 0.38 14.48
N ASP A 67 -4.58 -0.37 13.71
CA ASP A 67 -4.72 -0.14 12.28
C ASP A 67 -6.19 -0.04 11.85
N GLY A 68 -6.41 0.56 10.67
CA GLY A 68 -7.74 0.75 10.09
C GLY A 68 -8.16 -0.39 9.14
N VAL A 69 -7.65 -1.60 9.32
CA VAL A 69 -8.01 -2.74 8.48
C VAL A 69 -9.47 -3.14 8.72
N ARG A 70 -10.23 -3.32 7.62
CA ARG A 70 -11.63 -3.72 7.68
C ARG A 70 -11.90 -4.98 6.87
N ALA A 71 -12.82 -5.81 7.35
CA ALA A 71 -13.26 -7.06 6.71
C ALA A 71 -13.79 -6.81 5.28
N GLU A 72 -14.55 -5.72 5.09
CA GLU A 72 -15.17 -5.34 3.82
C GLU A 72 -14.16 -5.07 2.68
N GLU A 73 -12.93 -4.72 3.00
CA GLU A 73 -11.95 -4.32 1.99
C GLU A 73 -11.48 -5.47 1.08
N SER A 74 -11.58 -6.71 1.50
CA SER A 74 -11.30 -7.88 0.67
C SER A 74 -11.63 -9.20 1.38
N ALA A 75 -11.91 -10.26 0.60
CA ALA A 75 -12.13 -11.61 1.12
C ALA A 75 -10.94 -12.14 1.97
N ARG A 76 -9.71 -11.68 1.71
CA ARG A 76 -8.55 -12.00 2.54
C ARG A 76 -8.63 -11.29 3.90
N ARG A 77 -9.01 -10.00 3.92
CA ARG A 77 -9.09 -9.22 5.16
C ARG A 77 -10.27 -9.64 6.03
N ALA A 78 -11.35 -10.10 5.42
CA ALA A 78 -12.50 -10.67 6.14
C ALA A 78 -12.13 -11.87 7.03
N LYS A 79 -11.02 -12.55 6.73
CA LYS A 79 -10.51 -13.70 7.50
C LYS A 79 -9.51 -13.32 8.59
N TYR A 80 -9.23 -12.04 8.79
CA TYR A 80 -8.31 -11.62 9.84
C TYR A 80 -9.02 -11.54 11.18
N ASP A 81 -8.30 -11.87 12.24
CA ASP A 81 -8.74 -11.60 13.60
C ASP A 81 -8.59 -10.11 13.91
N GLU A 82 -9.45 -9.58 14.76
CA GLU A 82 -9.38 -8.19 15.25
C GLU A 82 -8.06 -7.92 15.99
N ILE A 83 -7.53 -8.94 16.65
CA ILE A 83 -6.24 -8.91 17.33
C ILE A 83 -5.39 -10.04 16.78
N SER A 84 -4.20 -9.73 16.29
CA SER A 84 -3.26 -10.74 15.79
C SER A 84 -1.83 -10.46 16.30
N ILE A 85 -1.14 -11.54 16.72
CA ILE A 85 0.20 -11.47 17.26
C ILE A 85 1.19 -11.92 16.19
N GLY A 86 2.19 -11.08 15.91
CA GLY A 86 3.28 -11.42 14.99
C GLY A 86 2.91 -11.56 13.51
N ALA A 87 1.65 -11.22 13.12
CA ALA A 87 1.16 -11.43 11.76
C ALA A 87 1.95 -10.64 10.68
N LYS A 88 2.40 -9.44 11.00
CA LYS A 88 3.23 -8.61 10.11
C LYS A 88 4.68 -8.57 10.56
N ASN A 89 4.90 -8.56 11.85
CA ASN A 89 6.21 -8.53 12.50
C ASN A 89 6.10 -9.15 13.90
N ILE A 90 7.05 -9.99 14.26
CA ILE A 90 7.08 -10.68 15.57
C ILE A 90 7.07 -9.72 16.77
N SER A 91 7.54 -8.49 16.57
CA SER A 91 7.55 -7.43 17.60
C SER A 91 6.21 -6.68 17.72
N GLN A 92 5.18 -7.05 16.96
CA GLN A 92 3.94 -6.28 16.89
C GLN A 92 2.72 -7.15 17.22
N ILE A 93 1.85 -6.57 18.05
CA ILE A 93 0.47 -7.03 18.23
C ILE A 93 -0.38 -6.06 17.41
N ASN A 94 -1.06 -6.55 16.37
CA ASN A 94 -1.96 -5.71 15.58
C ASN A 94 -3.35 -5.76 16.18
N CYS A 95 -3.97 -4.60 16.31
CA CYS A 95 -5.32 -4.42 16.78
C CYS A 95 -6.10 -3.60 15.74
N SER A 96 -7.18 -4.16 15.19
CA SER A 96 -8.02 -3.55 14.15
C SER A 96 -9.40 -3.22 14.73
N PRO A 97 -9.57 -2.15 15.51
CA PRO A 97 -10.79 -1.87 16.28
C PRO A 97 -12.03 -1.61 15.40
N ILE A 98 -11.80 -1.23 14.15
CA ILE A 98 -12.87 -0.98 13.17
C ILE A 98 -13.01 -2.12 12.15
N HIS A 99 -12.49 -3.31 12.46
CA HIS A 99 -12.47 -4.44 11.53
C HIS A 99 -13.87 -4.81 10.97
N LYS A 100 -14.88 -4.73 11.82
CA LYS A 100 -16.28 -5.05 11.45
C LYS A 100 -17.05 -3.88 10.83
N TRP A 101 -16.48 -2.69 10.81
CA TRP A 101 -17.17 -1.52 10.27
C TRP A 101 -17.23 -1.56 8.74
N ASN A 102 -18.36 -1.15 8.20
CA ASN A 102 -18.55 -0.93 6.78
C ASN A 102 -18.21 0.51 6.36
N ASN A 103 -18.21 0.78 5.05
CA ASN A 103 -17.89 2.11 4.53
C ASN A 103 -18.83 3.19 5.04
N ALA A 104 -20.14 2.91 5.15
CA ALA A 104 -21.11 3.89 5.61
C ALA A 104 -20.82 4.30 7.07
N GLU A 105 -20.51 3.35 7.93
CA GLU A 105 -20.17 3.62 9.33
C GLU A 105 -18.90 4.49 9.44
N ILE A 106 -17.89 4.23 8.61
CA ILE A 106 -16.67 5.04 8.56
C ILE A 106 -16.99 6.48 8.13
N TYR A 107 -17.77 6.67 7.05
CA TYR A 107 -18.12 8.01 6.60
C TYR A 107 -18.98 8.75 7.62
N CYS A 108 -19.96 8.08 8.24
CA CYS A 108 -20.75 8.66 9.31
C CYS A 108 -19.89 9.12 10.49
N TYR A 109 -18.91 8.29 10.89
CA TYR A 109 -17.98 8.63 11.96
C TYR A 109 -17.12 9.85 11.62
N ILE A 110 -16.52 9.86 10.42
CA ILE A 110 -15.68 10.96 9.93
C ILE A 110 -16.48 12.27 9.89
N LEU A 111 -17.68 12.24 9.33
CA LEU A 111 -18.54 13.42 9.21
C LEU A 111 -19.03 13.91 10.59
N LYS A 112 -19.49 13.00 11.45
CA LYS A 112 -19.92 13.31 12.82
C LYS A 112 -18.83 14.01 13.63
N ASN A 113 -17.60 13.53 13.49
CA ASN A 113 -16.45 14.05 14.25
C ASN A 113 -15.68 15.15 13.51
N ARG A 114 -16.16 15.60 12.34
CA ARG A 114 -15.54 16.65 11.51
C ARG A 114 -14.07 16.35 11.18
N ILE A 115 -13.72 15.07 11.02
CA ILE A 115 -12.38 14.63 10.65
C ILE A 115 -12.18 14.90 9.16
N MET A 116 -11.04 15.43 8.77
CA MET A 116 -10.73 15.68 7.36
C MET A 116 -10.63 14.37 6.59
N LEU A 117 -11.43 14.25 5.54
CA LEU A 117 -11.37 13.13 4.61
C LEU A 117 -10.17 13.30 3.68
N ASN A 118 -9.40 12.24 3.48
CA ASN A 118 -8.31 12.23 2.51
C ASN A 118 -8.84 12.45 1.09
N ASP A 119 -8.16 13.27 0.29
CA ASP A 119 -8.60 13.65 -1.06
C ASP A 119 -8.75 12.45 -2.01
N ALA A 120 -7.98 11.38 -1.80
CA ALA A 120 -8.15 10.15 -2.58
C ALA A 120 -9.57 9.57 -2.47
N TYR A 121 -10.19 9.63 -1.29
CA TYR A 121 -11.60 9.22 -1.12
C TYR A 121 -12.56 10.17 -1.82
N ARG A 122 -12.29 11.51 -1.79
CA ARG A 122 -13.08 12.50 -2.54
C ARG A 122 -13.00 12.28 -4.04
N ASN A 123 -11.87 11.79 -4.52
CA ASN A 123 -11.62 11.45 -5.92
C ASN A 123 -12.14 10.06 -6.32
N GLY A 124 -12.97 9.42 -5.50
CA GLY A 124 -13.64 8.16 -5.85
C GLY A 124 -12.83 6.89 -5.53
N LEU A 125 -11.74 7.00 -4.78
CA LEU A 125 -11.03 5.82 -4.29
C LEU A 125 -11.68 5.34 -2.98
N PHE A 126 -12.08 4.08 -2.92
CA PHE A 126 -12.76 3.49 -1.76
C PHE A 126 -11.80 3.04 -0.65
N ARG A 127 -10.51 3.11 -0.88
CA ARG A 127 -9.44 2.92 0.11
C ARG A 127 -8.20 3.68 -0.35
N VAL A 128 -7.31 4.02 0.57
CA VAL A 128 -6.04 4.67 0.25
C VAL A 128 -4.88 3.68 0.39
N GLY A 129 -3.97 3.70 -0.58
CA GLY A 129 -2.79 2.84 -0.63
C GLY A 129 -1.67 3.45 -1.47
N CYS A 130 -0.74 2.62 -1.94
CA CYS A 130 0.30 3.07 -2.85
C CYS A 130 -0.30 3.40 -4.21
N MET A 131 0.11 4.50 -4.83
CA MET A 131 -0.40 4.93 -6.16
C MET A 131 -0.22 3.85 -7.21
N VAL A 132 0.96 3.24 -7.28
CA VAL A 132 1.25 2.10 -8.15
C VAL A 132 1.51 0.88 -7.28
N CYS A 133 0.64 -0.12 -7.37
CA CYS A 133 0.71 -1.31 -6.53
C CYS A 133 0.35 -2.56 -7.34
N PRO A 134 1.13 -3.66 -7.24
CA PRO A 134 0.79 -4.90 -7.94
C PRO A 134 -0.51 -5.55 -7.45
N MET A 135 -1.05 -5.08 -6.32
CA MET A 135 -2.32 -5.55 -5.74
C MET A 135 -3.49 -4.58 -5.99
N SER A 136 -3.27 -3.53 -6.79
CA SER A 136 -4.33 -2.60 -7.17
C SER A 136 -5.32 -3.24 -8.15
N SER A 137 -6.56 -2.78 -8.10
CA SER A 137 -7.57 -3.09 -9.11
C SER A 137 -7.39 -2.17 -10.33
N ASP A 138 -8.01 -2.55 -11.46
CA ASP A 138 -8.01 -1.72 -12.66
C ASP A 138 -8.68 -0.36 -12.42
N TRP A 139 -9.73 -0.32 -11.59
CA TRP A 139 -10.34 0.92 -11.14
C TRP A 139 -9.33 1.84 -10.42
N TRP A 140 -8.58 1.26 -9.47
CA TRP A 140 -7.53 2.00 -8.76
C TRP A 140 -6.50 2.58 -9.71
N ASP A 141 -5.98 1.76 -10.63
CA ASP A 141 -4.97 2.19 -11.60
C ASP A 141 -5.50 3.30 -12.52
N SER A 142 -6.75 3.18 -12.97
CA SER A 142 -7.40 4.18 -13.81
C SER A 142 -7.60 5.50 -13.05
N MET A 143 -8.10 5.42 -11.82
CA MET A 143 -8.34 6.61 -10.99
C MET A 143 -7.05 7.30 -10.58
N THR A 144 -6.00 6.55 -10.23
CA THR A 144 -4.71 7.17 -9.90
C THR A 144 -4.06 7.83 -11.11
N LYS A 145 -4.15 7.23 -12.29
CA LYS A 145 -3.70 7.86 -13.54
C LYS A 145 -4.46 9.13 -13.86
N PHE A 146 -5.76 9.14 -13.62
CA PHE A 146 -6.61 10.30 -13.89
C PHE A 146 -6.37 11.43 -12.90
N CYS A 147 -6.30 11.13 -11.59
CA CYS A 147 -6.21 12.14 -10.54
C CYS A 147 -4.78 12.62 -10.27
N TYR A 148 -3.78 11.78 -10.54
CA TYR A 148 -2.37 12.02 -10.17
C TYR A 148 -1.42 11.63 -11.30
N PRO A 149 -1.58 12.16 -12.52
CA PRO A 149 -0.81 11.72 -13.69
C PRO A 149 0.69 11.95 -13.53
N ASP A 150 1.09 13.08 -12.99
CA ASP A 150 2.50 13.49 -12.90
C ASP A 150 3.27 12.63 -11.87
N GLU A 151 2.63 12.28 -10.76
CA GLU A 151 3.24 11.50 -9.68
C GLU A 151 3.48 10.04 -10.08
N ILE A 152 2.68 9.51 -11.00
CA ILE A 152 2.81 8.11 -11.40
C ILE A 152 3.63 7.88 -12.66
N VAL A 153 3.81 8.89 -13.52
CA VAL A 153 4.56 8.78 -14.78
C VAL A 153 5.96 8.20 -14.55
N LYS A 154 6.67 8.70 -13.54
CA LYS A 154 8.02 8.22 -13.20
C LYS A 154 8.07 6.73 -12.89
N LEU A 155 7.11 6.22 -12.13
CA LEU A 155 7.03 4.79 -11.78
C LEU A 155 6.56 3.94 -12.96
N HIS A 156 5.63 4.46 -13.77
CA HIS A 156 5.18 3.78 -14.98
C HIS A 156 6.30 3.64 -16.00
N SER A 157 7.15 4.67 -16.19
CA SER A 157 8.30 4.56 -17.08
C SER A 157 9.29 3.46 -16.67
N ILE A 158 9.44 3.20 -15.37
CA ILE A 158 10.27 2.09 -14.88
C ILE A 158 9.62 0.74 -15.22
N VAL A 159 8.29 0.64 -15.09
CA VAL A 159 7.54 -0.57 -15.50
C VAL A 159 7.68 -0.80 -17.00
N ASP A 160 7.55 0.25 -17.82
CA ASP A 160 7.69 0.18 -19.28
C ASP A 160 9.07 -0.35 -19.67
N ASN A 161 10.13 0.24 -19.11
CA ASN A 161 11.51 -0.20 -19.36
C ASN A 161 11.76 -1.64 -18.89
N TYR A 162 11.22 -2.03 -17.75
CA TYR A 162 11.31 -3.40 -17.27
C TYR A 162 10.63 -4.39 -18.23
N CYS A 163 9.43 -4.06 -18.68
CA CYS A 163 8.67 -4.90 -19.62
C CYS A 163 9.33 -5.00 -20.98
N ALA A 164 9.92 -3.90 -21.47
CA ALA A 164 10.68 -3.89 -22.73
C ALA A 164 11.87 -4.87 -22.70
N ASN A 165 12.52 -5.01 -21.53
CA ASN A 165 13.61 -5.98 -21.35
C ASN A 165 13.15 -7.44 -21.18
N CYS A 166 11.86 -7.65 -20.89
CA CYS A 166 11.31 -8.98 -20.60
C CYS A 166 10.46 -9.56 -21.73
N LYS A 167 10.06 -8.75 -22.72
CA LYS A 167 9.11 -9.11 -23.78
C LYS A 167 9.54 -8.56 -25.13
N PRO A 168 9.18 -9.23 -26.24
CA PRO A 168 9.29 -8.66 -27.58
C PRO A 168 8.51 -7.35 -27.68
N GLU A 169 9.04 -6.39 -28.43
CA GLU A 169 8.50 -5.03 -28.54
C GLU A 169 7.00 -5.00 -28.89
N ASN A 170 6.59 -5.82 -29.81
CA ASN A 170 5.17 -5.94 -30.24
C ASN A 170 4.22 -6.46 -29.15
N GLU A 171 4.74 -7.07 -28.09
CA GLU A 171 3.94 -7.58 -26.97
C GLU A 171 3.95 -6.68 -25.74
N VAL A 172 4.92 -5.76 -25.62
CA VAL A 172 5.15 -4.94 -24.42
C VAL A 172 3.89 -4.17 -24.02
N LYS A 173 3.30 -3.44 -24.96
CA LYS A 173 2.09 -2.64 -24.71
C LYS A 173 0.94 -3.50 -24.18
N LYS A 174 0.64 -4.59 -24.87
CA LYS A 174 -0.41 -5.54 -24.47
C LYS A 174 -0.14 -6.15 -23.09
N TYR A 175 1.12 -6.51 -22.81
CA TYR A 175 1.51 -7.09 -21.53
C TYR A 175 1.32 -6.10 -20.37
N ILE A 176 1.64 -4.82 -20.59
CA ILE A 176 1.44 -3.75 -19.59
C ILE A 176 -0.06 -3.51 -19.36
N GLU A 177 -0.85 -3.36 -20.42
CA GLU A 177 -2.30 -3.13 -20.35
C GLU A 177 -3.02 -4.26 -19.62
N GLN A 178 -2.59 -5.49 -19.81
CA GLN A 178 -3.12 -6.68 -19.13
C GLN A 178 -2.61 -6.83 -17.68
N GLY A 179 -1.76 -5.92 -17.20
CA GLY A 179 -1.18 -5.99 -15.87
C GLY A 179 -0.20 -7.14 -15.65
N GLY A 180 0.37 -7.68 -16.74
CA GLY A 180 1.31 -8.81 -16.70
C GLY A 180 2.55 -8.54 -15.84
N TRP A 181 3.01 -7.31 -15.79
CA TRP A 181 4.14 -6.88 -14.95
C TRP A 181 3.89 -7.11 -13.45
N LYS A 182 2.64 -7.13 -13.00
CA LYS A 182 2.27 -7.36 -11.60
C LYS A 182 2.52 -8.81 -11.16
N MET A 183 2.66 -9.73 -12.11
CA MET A 183 2.79 -11.18 -11.90
C MET A 183 4.08 -11.68 -12.55
N ARG A 184 5.22 -11.51 -11.87
CA ARG A 184 6.55 -11.82 -12.41
C ARG A 184 6.78 -13.27 -12.83
N SER A 185 6.16 -14.22 -12.16
CA SER A 185 6.37 -15.63 -12.42
C SER A 185 5.03 -16.34 -12.48
N GLY A 186 4.58 -16.65 -13.69
CA GLY A 186 3.32 -17.33 -13.93
C GLY A 186 2.13 -16.61 -13.29
N GLY A 187 1.01 -16.72 -13.82
CA GLY A 187 -0.22 -16.15 -13.32
C GLY A 187 -1.20 -15.91 -14.43
N ARG A 188 -2.46 -15.81 -14.07
CA ARG A 188 -3.57 -15.66 -15.02
C ARG A 188 -3.52 -14.41 -15.91
N PHE A 189 -2.63 -13.46 -15.58
CA PHE A 189 -2.46 -12.24 -16.36
C PHE A 189 -1.32 -12.33 -17.38
N LEU A 190 -0.61 -13.45 -17.46
CA LEU A 190 0.33 -13.69 -18.55
C LEU A 190 -0.43 -13.98 -19.84
N PRO A 191 0.02 -13.47 -21.00
CA PRO A 191 -0.69 -13.59 -22.26
C PRO A 191 -1.06 -15.02 -22.66
N ASN A 192 -0.35 -16.02 -22.17
CA ASN A 192 -0.53 -17.42 -22.51
C ASN A 192 -1.08 -18.27 -21.35
N GLY A 193 -1.71 -17.66 -20.35
CA GLY A 193 -2.34 -18.43 -19.27
C GLY A 193 -1.37 -19.35 -18.52
N GLY A 194 -0.10 -19.00 -18.47
CA GLY A 194 0.91 -19.82 -17.80
C GLY A 194 0.54 -20.03 -16.34
N ASN A 195 0.37 -21.29 -15.96
CA ASN A 195 0.12 -21.77 -14.62
C ASN A 195 1.27 -21.40 -13.65
#